data_73df34309f12ca2dc69ebe2257223ec6
#
_entry.id   73df34309f12ca2dc69ebe2257223ec6
#
_cell.length_a   1.000
_cell.length_b   1.000
_cell.length_c   1.000
_cell.angle_alpha   90.00
_cell.angle_beta   90.00
_cell.angle_gamma   90.00
#
_symmetry.space_group_name_H-M   'P 1'
#
loop_
_entity.id
_entity.type
_entity.pdbx_description
1 polymer ?
#
loop_
_entity_poly.entity_id
_entity_poly.type
_entity_poly.pdbx_seq_one_letter_code
_entity_poly.pdbx_strand_id
1 'polypeptide(L)'
;MKYLKPNQIKKYHKNGFLLAKGIFTKKECETFKKILSNEINKGKKVYKKYEKEGKKINHNSNKLKDIPRKINQGFLQDIAHRNAEIMKLAKNKKITTLVHQIFSEQDKMYRLYRSLSIFKTKDISNRTPWHQDMPYWKGNPNKLSIWISLDKVTRKSGSVCYIPGSHKKIYKHVKTNSYLVTKNVDENKRVSVETEKGDILIHHSMIVHGSEENILRKSRFALIFTYQPSIDVSHHRSGSAKLIQHKVKN
;
A
#
# COMPACT_ATOMS: atom_id res chain seq x y z
N MET A 1 10.41 -7.66 20.73
CA MET A 1 10.58 -8.68 19.69
C MET A 1 10.98 -7.95 18.41
N LYS A 2 12.11 -8.31 17.80
CA LYS A 2 12.58 -7.71 16.53
C LYS A 2 12.17 -8.64 15.38
N TYR A 3 11.51 -8.11 14.35
CA TYR A 3 11.12 -8.87 13.16
C TYR A 3 12.17 -8.81 12.05
N LEU A 4 12.98 -7.74 12.02
CA LEU A 4 14.04 -7.56 11.03
C LEU A 4 15.41 -7.69 11.68
N LYS A 5 16.31 -8.40 11.01
CA LYS A 5 17.74 -8.47 11.36
C LYS A 5 18.47 -7.22 10.85
N PRO A 6 19.60 -6.80 11.45
CA PRO A 6 20.35 -5.63 11.01
C PRO A 6 20.72 -5.63 9.52
N ASN A 7 21.11 -6.79 8.97
CA ASN A 7 21.42 -6.92 7.55
C ASN A 7 20.21 -6.70 6.63
N GLN A 8 18.99 -7.03 7.09
CA GLN A 8 17.75 -6.77 6.34
C GLN A 8 17.46 -5.27 6.30
N ILE A 9 17.67 -4.55 7.41
CA ILE A 9 17.52 -3.10 7.48
C ILE A 9 18.54 -2.42 6.55
N LYS A 10 19.82 -2.85 6.59
CA LYS A 10 20.85 -2.37 5.63
C LYS A 10 20.44 -2.61 4.19
N LYS A 11 19.87 -3.79 3.89
CA LYS A 11 19.36 -4.13 2.54
C LYS A 11 18.21 -3.23 2.12
N TYR A 12 17.30 -2.88 3.04
CA TYR A 12 16.23 -1.91 2.77
C TYR A 12 16.81 -0.54 2.38
N HIS A 13 17.71 0.01 3.17
CA HIS A 13 18.33 1.30 2.87
C HIS A 13 19.16 1.31 1.57
N LYS A 14 19.77 0.17 1.20
CA LYS A 14 20.46 0.03 -0.08
C LYS A 14 19.50 -0.02 -1.27
N ASN A 15 18.45 -0.84 -1.18
CA ASN A 15 17.58 -1.20 -2.30
C ASN A 15 16.29 -0.39 -2.37
N GLY A 16 15.82 0.20 -1.25
CA GLY A 16 14.55 0.93 -1.13
C GLY A 16 13.33 0.02 -0.90
N PHE A 17 13.52 -1.29 -0.79
CA PHE A 17 12.48 -2.25 -0.46
C PHE A 17 13.02 -3.49 0.25
N LEU A 18 12.12 -4.22 0.93
CA LEU A 18 12.43 -5.44 1.67
C LEU A 18 11.22 -6.36 1.72
N LEU A 19 11.45 -7.67 1.68
CA LEU A 19 10.47 -8.71 1.99
C LEU A 19 10.69 -9.21 3.41
N ALA A 20 9.69 -9.03 4.29
CA ALA A 20 9.61 -9.62 5.61
C ALA A 20 8.63 -10.81 5.56
N LYS A 21 9.15 -12.02 5.79
CA LYS A 21 8.38 -13.26 5.64
C LYS A 21 7.63 -13.65 6.90
N GLY A 22 6.43 -14.22 6.74
CA GLY A 22 5.68 -14.90 7.81
C GLY A 22 5.26 -14.00 8.97
N ILE A 23 5.02 -12.72 8.73
CA ILE A 23 4.65 -11.75 9.79
C ILE A 23 3.24 -12.04 10.32
N PHE A 24 2.31 -12.35 9.42
CA PHE A 24 0.95 -12.73 9.76
C PHE A 24 0.70 -14.20 9.46
N THR A 25 -0.11 -14.83 10.29
CA THR A 25 -0.59 -16.20 10.07
C THR A 25 -1.63 -16.23 8.96
N LYS A 26 -1.84 -17.41 8.36
CA LYS A 26 -2.90 -17.61 7.36
C LYS A 26 -4.27 -17.23 7.90
N LYS A 27 -4.57 -17.57 9.18
CA LYS A 27 -5.84 -17.25 9.85
C LYS A 27 -6.06 -15.74 10.00
N GLU A 28 -5.02 -14.99 10.40
CA GLU A 28 -5.09 -13.52 10.45
C GLU A 28 -5.39 -12.93 9.07
N CYS A 29 -4.71 -13.41 8.02
CA CYS A 29 -4.93 -12.95 6.64
C CYS A 29 -6.35 -13.24 6.14
N GLU A 30 -6.93 -14.39 6.46
CA GLU A 30 -8.33 -14.70 6.11
C GLU A 30 -9.30 -13.74 6.80
N THR A 31 -9.06 -13.43 8.08
CA THR A 31 -9.88 -12.45 8.81
C THR A 31 -9.80 -11.08 8.12
N PHE A 32 -8.60 -10.60 7.77
CA PHE A 32 -8.43 -9.33 7.08
C PHE A 32 -9.08 -9.33 5.69
N LYS A 33 -8.94 -10.43 4.96
CA LYS A 33 -9.56 -10.59 3.64
C LYS A 33 -11.08 -10.55 3.69
N LYS A 34 -11.69 -11.18 4.72
CA LYS A 34 -13.14 -11.12 4.95
C LYS A 34 -13.64 -9.70 5.19
N ILE A 35 -12.92 -8.93 6.04
CA ILE A 35 -13.23 -7.52 6.30
C ILE A 35 -13.15 -6.71 4.99
N LEU A 36 -12.07 -6.88 4.22
CA LEU A 36 -11.89 -6.19 2.94
C LEU A 36 -12.96 -6.53 1.92
N SER A 37 -13.32 -7.81 1.81
CA SER A 37 -14.37 -8.27 0.88
C SER A 37 -15.72 -7.63 1.21
N ASN A 38 -16.05 -7.51 2.49
CA ASN A 38 -17.27 -6.83 2.94
C ASN A 38 -17.25 -5.34 2.55
N GLU A 39 -16.15 -4.64 2.77
CA GLU A 39 -16.01 -3.21 2.39
C GLU A 39 -16.05 -3.02 0.87
N ILE A 40 -15.44 -3.91 0.10
CA ILE A 40 -15.50 -3.89 -1.37
C ILE A 40 -16.95 -4.10 -1.84
N ASN A 41 -17.67 -5.04 -1.26
CA ASN A 41 -19.07 -5.32 -1.62
C ASN A 41 -19.98 -4.13 -1.29
N LYS A 42 -19.81 -3.50 -0.11
CA LYS A 42 -20.51 -2.25 0.22
C LYS A 42 -20.24 -1.18 -0.82
N GLY A 43 -18.98 -1.00 -1.17
CA GLY A 43 -18.56 -0.02 -2.15
C GLY A 43 -19.13 -0.26 -3.54
N LYS A 44 -19.14 -1.51 -4.01
CA LYS A 44 -19.76 -1.89 -5.29
C LYS A 44 -21.27 -1.62 -5.31
N LYS A 45 -21.97 -1.85 -4.19
CA LYS A 45 -23.41 -1.53 -4.10
C LYS A 45 -23.66 -0.04 -4.22
N VAL A 46 -22.86 0.79 -3.54
CA VAL A 46 -22.96 2.25 -3.64
C VAL A 46 -22.69 2.70 -5.08
N TYR A 47 -21.64 2.18 -5.69
CA TYR A 47 -21.29 2.52 -7.09
C TYR A 47 -22.45 2.21 -8.06
N LYS A 48 -23.02 1.00 -8.01
CA LYS A 48 -24.17 0.61 -8.83
C LYS A 48 -25.40 1.48 -8.60
N LYS A 49 -25.65 1.94 -7.36
CA LYS A 49 -26.73 2.88 -7.06
C LYS A 49 -26.54 4.19 -7.79
N TYR A 50 -25.33 4.78 -7.73
CA TYR A 50 -25.01 6.04 -8.42
C TYR A 50 -25.12 5.92 -9.95
N GLU A 51 -24.67 4.79 -10.52
CA GLU A 51 -24.85 4.52 -11.97
C GLU A 51 -26.33 4.53 -12.37
N LYS A 52 -27.19 3.84 -11.60
CA LYS A 52 -28.63 3.81 -11.86
C LYS A 52 -29.31 5.17 -11.74
N GLU A 53 -28.81 6.03 -10.85
CA GLU A 53 -29.33 7.38 -10.63
C GLU A 53 -28.75 8.40 -11.63
N GLY A 54 -27.96 7.99 -12.61
CA GLY A 54 -27.29 8.87 -13.59
C GLY A 54 -26.33 9.88 -12.94
N LYS A 55 -25.94 9.67 -11.68
CA LYS A 55 -25.07 10.58 -10.94
C LYS A 55 -23.62 10.37 -11.38
N LYS A 56 -22.97 11.42 -11.89
CA LYS A 56 -21.52 11.39 -12.15
C LYS A 56 -20.77 11.22 -10.84
N ILE A 57 -19.99 10.15 -10.73
CA ILE A 57 -19.10 9.94 -9.60
C ILE A 57 -17.94 10.93 -9.70
N ASN A 58 -18.00 12.00 -8.91
CA ASN A 58 -16.90 12.95 -8.84
C ASN A 58 -15.75 12.36 -8.01
N HIS A 59 -14.78 11.76 -8.69
CA HIS A 59 -13.59 11.18 -8.09
C HIS A 59 -12.71 12.17 -7.32
N ASN A 60 -12.96 13.48 -7.43
CA ASN A 60 -12.25 14.54 -6.72
C ASN A 60 -13.01 15.11 -5.53
N SER A 61 -14.23 14.65 -5.28
CA SER A 61 -15.04 15.12 -4.16
C SER A 61 -14.43 14.72 -2.81
N ASN A 62 -14.32 15.69 -1.89
CA ASN A 62 -13.89 15.45 -0.51
C ASN A 62 -15.01 14.85 0.37
N LYS A 63 -16.23 14.75 -0.13
CA LYS A 63 -17.35 14.06 0.54
C LYS A 63 -17.20 12.54 0.41
N LEU A 64 -16.17 12.02 1.04
CA LEU A 64 -15.65 10.66 0.86
C LEU A 64 -16.37 9.58 1.66
N LYS A 65 -17.35 9.95 2.46
CA LYS A 65 -17.98 8.95 3.33
C LYS A 65 -18.70 7.84 2.55
N ASP A 66 -19.13 8.11 1.32
CA ASP A 66 -20.11 7.25 0.64
C ASP A 66 -19.67 6.61 -0.67
N ILE A 67 -18.57 7.05 -1.30
CA ILE A 67 -18.17 6.56 -2.62
C ILE A 67 -16.76 5.98 -2.59
N PRO A 68 -16.57 4.67 -2.77
CA PRO A 68 -15.26 4.06 -2.90
C PRO A 68 -14.64 4.47 -4.23
N ARG A 69 -13.70 5.41 -4.17
CA ARG A 69 -12.95 5.82 -5.35
C ARG A 69 -12.22 4.63 -5.95
N LYS A 70 -12.27 4.53 -7.28
CA LYS A 70 -11.50 3.55 -8.06
C LYS A 70 -11.77 2.08 -7.72
N ILE A 71 -12.93 1.75 -7.12
CA ILE A 71 -13.25 0.35 -6.81
C ILE A 71 -13.27 -0.51 -8.08
N ASN A 72 -13.74 0.05 -9.19
CA ASN A 72 -13.74 -0.64 -10.49
C ASN A 72 -12.34 -0.76 -11.12
N GLN A 73 -11.33 -0.11 -10.52
CA GLN A 73 -9.92 -0.21 -10.91
C GLN A 73 -9.12 -1.10 -9.94
N GLY A 74 -9.79 -1.80 -9.01
CA GLY A 74 -9.13 -2.67 -8.04
C GLY A 74 -8.55 -1.95 -6.83
N PHE A 75 -9.03 -0.74 -6.51
CA PHE A 75 -8.56 0.04 -5.38
C PHE A 75 -9.68 0.41 -4.42
N LEU A 76 -9.45 0.21 -3.12
CA LEU A 76 -10.28 0.74 -2.06
C LEU A 76 -9.41 1.64 -1.16
N GLN A 77 -9.55 2.95 -1.33
CA GLN A 77 -8.71 3.94 -0.64
C GLN A 77 -9.26 4.30 0.74
N ASP A 78 -8.36 4.72 1.63
CA ASP A 78 -8.65 5.26 2.97
C ASP A 78 -9.47 4.32 3.88
N ILE A 79 -9.24 3.03 3.68
CA ILE A 79 -10.02 1.97 4.32
C ILE A 79 -9.90 1.98 5.86
N ALA A 80 -8.75 2.37 6.42
CA ALA A 80 -8.57 2.47 7.86
C ALA A 80 -9.40 3.61 8.50
N HIS A 81 -9.76 4.63 7.72
CA HIS A 81 -10.63 5.71 8.19
C HIS A 81 -12.12 5.33 8.17
N ARG A 82 -12.47 4.28 7.43
CA ARG A 82 -13.84 3.79 7.26
C ARG A 82 -14.17 2.57 8.12
N ASN A 83 -13.14 1.84 8.52
CA ASN A 83 -13.31 0.58 9.22
C ASN A 83 -12.39 0.53 10.44
N ALA A 84 -12.98 0.43 11.63
CA ALA A 84 -12.26 0.44 12.90
C ALA A 84 -11.30 -0.75 13.05
N GLU A 85 -11.67 -1.94 12.55
CA GLU A 85 -10.81 -3.13 12.61
C GLU A 85 -9.57 -2.95 11.73
N ILE A 86 -9.72 -2.32 10.56
CA ILE A 86 -8.57 -1.99 9.70
C ILE A 86 -7.70 -0.90 10.35
N MET A 87 -8.30 0.08 11.05
CA MET A 87 -7.53 1.05 11.83
C MET A 87 -6.78 0.36 12.98
N LYS A 88 -7.40 -0.58 13.67
CA LYS A 88 -6.75 -1.40 14.71
C LYS A 88 -5.58 -2.20 14.14
N LEU A 89 -5.75 -2.76 12.94
CA LEU A 89 -4.66 -3.45 12.25
C LEU A 89 -3.51 -2.51 11.91
N ALA A 90 -3.77 -1.28 11.42
CA ALA A 90 -2.72 -0.29 11.18
C ALA A 90 -1.91 0.06 12.44
N LYS A 91 -2.50 -0.12 13.62
CA LYS A 91 -1.85 0.07 14.93
C LYS A 91 -1.30 -1.24 15.53
N ASN A 92 -1.39 -2.35 14.81
CA ASN A 92 -0.93 -3.65 15.30
C ASN A 92 0.57 -3.61 15.62
N LYS A 93 0.95 -4.22 16.73
CA LYS A 93 2.35 -4.24 17.23
C LYS A 93 3.32 -4.83 16.20
N LYS A 94 2.91 -5.84 15.42
CA LYS A 94 3.75 -6.42 14.35
C LYS A 94 4.13 -5.35 13.32
N ILE A 95 3.15 -4.55 12.87
CA ILE A 95 3.34 -3.49 11.86
C ILE A 95 4.16 -2.34 12.46
N THR A 96 3.76 -1.83 13.62
CA THR A 96 4.44 -0.69 14.23
C THR A 96 5.89 -1.00 14.61
N THR A 97 6.20 -2.24 14.95
CA THR A 97 7.59 -2.69 15.17
C THR A 97 8.40 -2.66 13.87
N LEU A 98 7.84 -3.12 12.73
CA LEU A 98 8.53 -3.05 11.44
C LEU A 98 8.79 -1.59 11.03
N VAL A 99 7.80 -0.73 11.19
CA VAL A 99 7.91 0.71 10.91
C VAL A 99 9.02 1.34 11.76
N HIS A 100 9.01 1.06 13.05
CA HIS A 100 10.02 1.54 13.99
C HIS A 100 11.43 1.07 13.64
N GLN A 101 11.60 -0.20 13.29
CA GLN A 101 12.91 -0.74 12.91
C GLN A 101 13.49 -0.09 11.64
N ILE A 102 12.65 0.44 10.74
CA ILE A 102 13.08 1.09 9.50
C ILE A 102 13.33 2.58 9.69
N PHE A 103 12.45 3.30 10.41
CA PHE A 103 12.63 4.76 10.62
C PHE A 103 13.74 5.11 11.59
N SER A 104 14.23 4.20 12.36
CA SER A 104 15.21 4.29 13.45
C SER A 104 14.60 4.33 14.85
N GLU A 105 15.44 3.95 15.83
CA GLU A 105 15.02 3.83 17.23
C GLU A 105 14.72 5.18 17.92
N GLN A 106 15.03 6.31 17.25
CA GLN A 106 14.82 7.65 17.83
C GLN A 106 13.36 8.11 17.74
N ASP A 107 12.64 7.72 16.68
CA ASP A 107 11.23 8.11 16.49
C ASP A 107 10.31 7.00 17.03
N LYS A 108 9.72 7.24 18.21
CA LYS A 108 8.70 6.33 18.79
C LYS A 108 7.28 6.61 18.30
N MET A 109 7.09 7.64 17.48
CA MET A 109 5.80 8.08 16.99
C MET A 109 5.82 8.24 15.48
N TYR A 110 4.75 7.75 14.85
CA TYR A 110 4.55 7.83 13.40
C TYR A 110 3.15 8.31 13.10
N ARG A 111 2.95 8.81 11.89
CA ARG A 111 1.61 9.10 11.39
C ARG A 111 1.23 8.10 10.31
N LEU A 112 0.02 7.57 10.40
CA LEU A 112 -0.60 6.84 9.31
C LEU A 112 -1.02 7.87 8.24
N TYR A 113 -0.26 7.93 7.16
CA TYR A 113 -0.50 8.86 6.05
C TYR A 113 -1.64 8.38 5.15
N ARG A 114 -1.68 7.07 4.84
CA ARG A 114 -2.62 6.47 3.90
C ARG A 114 -2.91 5.02 4.23
N SER A 115 -4.10 4.57 3.88
CA SER A 115 -4.46 3.15 3.86
C SER A 115 -5.15 2.80 2.55
N LEU A 116 -4.83 1.64 1.99
CA LEU A 116 -5.28 1.23 0.67
C LEU A 116 -5.40 -0.29 0.63
N SER A 117 -6.47 -0.81 0.04
CA SER A 117 -6.50 -2.18 -0.46
C SER A 117 -6.36 -2.19 -1.97
N ILE A 118 -5.49 -3.05 -2.47
CA ILE A 118 -5.37 -3.36 -3.91
C ILE A 118 -5.85 -4.80 -4.11
N PHE A 119 -6.80 -4.96 -5.02
CA PHE A 119 -7.28 -6.27 -5.41
C PHE A 119 -7.28 -6.40 -6.93
N LYS A 120 -6.71 -7.51 -7.40
CA LYS A 120 -6.74 -7.89 -8.80
C LYS A 120 -7.65 -9.10 -8.93
N THR A 121 -8.64 -9.01 -9.81
CA THR A 121 -9.59 -10.10 -10.13
C THR A 121 -9.44 -10.45 -11.59
N LYS A 122 -10.18 -11.43 -12.08
CA LYS A 122 -10.24 -11.75 -13.51
C LYS A 122 -10.63 -10.53 -14.37
N ASP A 123 -11.54 -9.70 -13.86
CA ASP A 123 -12.07 -8.54 -14.60
C ASP A 123 -11.31 -7.24 -14.32
N ILE A 124 -10.44 -7.24 -13.30
CA ILE A 124 -9.64 -6.08 -12.88
C ILE A 124 -8.21 -6.58 -12.69
N SER A 125 -7.50 -6.77 -13.79
CA SER A 125 -6.19 -7.44 -13.78
C SER A 125 -5.03 -6.57 -14.24
N ASN A 126 -5.27 -5.32 -14.59
CA ASN A 126 -4.32 -4.44 -15.26
C ASN A 126 -2.96 -4.34 -14.58
N ARG A 127 -1.91 -4.28 -15.40
CA ARG A 127 -0.56 -3.92 -14.95
C ARG A 127 -0.58 -2.52 -14.33
N THR A 128 0.10 -2.34 -13.19
CA THR A 128 0.39 -1.01 -12.68
C THR A 128 1.69 -0.52 -13.31
N PRO A 129 1.70 0.59 -14.06
CA PRO A 129 2.90 1.09 -14.70
C PRO A 129 3.95 1.54 -13.67
N TRP A 130 5.21 1.68 -14.12
CA TRP A 130 6.28 2.18 -13.29
C TRP A 130 5.99 3.58 -12.76
N HIS A 131 6.09 3.76 -11.46
CA HIS A 131 5.88 5.04 -10.78
C HIS A 131 6.64 5.12 -9.47
N GLN A 132 6.81 6.33 -8.98
CA GLN A 132 7.16 6.63 -7.61
C GLN A 132 5.91 7.17 -6.93
N ASP A 133 5.67 6.83 -5.69
CA ASP A 133 4.50 7.30 -4.94
C ASP A 133 4.58 8.78 -4.58
N MET A 134 5.81 9.27 -4.30
CA MET A 134 6.05 10.62 -3.80
C MET A 134 5.46 11.73 -4.68
N PRO A 135 5.52 11.71 -6.03
CA PRO A 135 4.91 12.75 -6.86
C PRO A 135 3.40 12.90 -6.71
N TYR A 136 2.72 11.87 -6.18
CA TYR A 136 1.29 11.93 -5.86
C TYR A 136 1.02 12.45 -4.44
N TRP A 137 2.04 12.53 -3.60
CA TRP A 137 1.92 12.77 -2.17
C TRP A 137 2.51 14.10 -1.76
N LYS A 138 1.99 14.67 -0.67
CA LYS A 138 2.49 15.89 -0.05
C LYS A 138 3.46 15.56 1.09
N GLY A 139 4.29 16.55 1.44
CA GLY A 139 5.17 16.51 2.60
C GLY A 139 6.47 15.76 2.36
N ASN A 140 7.05 15.25 3.43
CA ASN A 140 8.35 14.61 3.42
C ASN A 140 8.37 13.36 2.52
N PRO A 141 9.35 13.20 1.64
CA PRO A 141 9.48 12.00 0.80
C PRO A 141 9.84 10.74 1.59
N ASN A 142 10.32 10.87 2.82
CA ASN A 142 10.63 9.72 3.67
C ASN A 142 9.38 9.08 4.25
N LYS A 143 8.57 8.47 3.38
CA LYS A 143 7.41 7.67 3.76
C LYS A 143 7.66 6.20 3.48
N LEU A 144 7.05 5.35 4.29
CA LEU A 144 7.21 3.91 4.27
C LEU A 144 5.87 3.24 4.03
N SER A 145 5.78 2.41 3.00
CA SER A 145 4.60 1.59 2.74
C SER A 145 4.82 0.16 3.23
N ILE A 146 3.88 -0.33 4.02
CA ILE A 146 3.73 -1.70 4.49
C ILE A 146 2.66 -2.37 3.62
N TRP A 147 3.07 -3.24 2.71
CA TRP A 147 2.20 -3.96 1.79
C TRP A 147 2.04 -5.40 2.29
N ILE A 148 0.85 -5.78 2.74
CA ILE A 148 0.52 -7.07 3.36
C ILE A 148 -0.08 -7.99 2.31
N SER A 149 0.53 -9.15 2.07
CA SER A 149 -0.01 -10.18 1.18
C SER A 149 -1.13 -10.94 1.87
N LEU A 150 -2.35 -10.80 1.39
CA LEU A 150 -3.50 -11.57 1.89
C LEU A 150 -3.74 -12.86 1.10
N ASP A 151 -3.03 -13.01 0.01
CA ASP A 151 -2.97 -14.21 -0.83
C ASP A 151 -1.53 -14.51 -1.22
N LYS A 152 -1.25 -15.71 -1.70
CA LYS A 152 -0.01 -16.01 -2.40
C LYS A 152 0.06 -15.16 -3.67
N VAL A 153 1.18 -14.49 -3.90
CA VAL A 153 1.41 -13.62 -5.05
C VAL A 153 2.60 -14.11 -5.85
N THR A 154 2.33 -14.44 -7.10
CA THR A 154 3.33 -14.86 -8.09
C THR A 154 3.39 -13.84 -9.24
N ARG A 155 4.35 -13.96 -10.12
CA ARG A 155 4.40 -13.14 -11.35
C ARG A 155 3.08 -13.21 -12.13
N LYS A 156 2.52 -14.42 -12.30
CA LYS A 156 1.24 -14.63 -13.01
C LYS A 156 0.03 -14.05 -12.29
N SER A 157 0.09 -13.86 -10.98
CA SER A 157 -0.99 -13.23 -10.22
C SER A 157 -0.78 -11.72 -9.96
N GLY A 158 0.22 -11.13 -10.58
CA GLY A 158 0.49 -9.70 -10.53
C GLY A 158 1.39 -9.29 -9.38
N SER A 159 2.60 -9.88 -9.29
CA SER A 159 3.62 -9.50 -8.29
C SER A 159 4.02 -8.04 -8.41
N VAL A 160 4.47 -7.48 -7.29
CA VAL A 160 5.07 -6.15 -7.27
C VAL A 160 6.50 -6.24 -7.81
N CYS A 161 6.84 -5.29 -8.67
CA CYS A 161 8.16 -5.15 -9.26
C CYS A 161 8.82 -3.87 -8.78
N TYR A 162 10.13 -3.92 -8.57
CA TYR A 162 10.95 -2.81 -8.09
C TYR A 162 12.18 -2.60 -8.97
N ILE A 163 12.67 -1.36 -9.02
CA ILE A 163 14.01 -1.05 -9.52
C ILE A 163 14.89 -0.75 -8.29
N PRO A 164 15.77 -1.68 -7.87
CA PRO A 164 16.58 -1.52 -6.66
C PRO A 164 17.41 -0.25 -6.67
N GLY A 165 17.45 0.48 -5.55
CA GLY A 165 18.24 1.70 -5.39
C GLY A 165 17.63 2.95 -6.03
N SER A 166 16.53 2.85 -6.77
CA SER A 166 15.89 3.98 -7.47
C SER A 166 15.27 5.03 -6.52
N HIS A 167 15.05 4.68 -5.25
CA HIS A 167 14.52 5.60 -4.23
C HIS A 167 15.48 6.77 -3.89
N LYS A 168 16.73 6.68 -4.33
CA LYS A 168 17.77 7.71 -4.06
C LYS A 168 17.66 8.94 -4.95
N LYS A 169 16.81 8.93 -5.97
CA LYS A 169 16.57 10.05 -6.88
C LYS A 169 15.13 10.17 -7.32
N ILE A 170 14.72 11.36 -7.72
CA ILE A 170 13.44 11.62 -8.37
C ILE A 170 13.60 11.38 -9.88
N TYR A 171 12.71 10.57 -10.44
CA TYR A 171 12.64 10.33 -11.87
C TYR A 171 11.68 11.33 -12.54
N LYS A 172 11.87 11.57 -13.83
CA LYS A 172 10.90 12.34 -14.62
C LYS A 172 9.59 11.55 -14.73
N HIS A 173 8.47 12.22 -14.45
CA HIS A 173 7.13 11.65 -14.55
C HIS A 173 6.35 12.30 -15.70
N VAL A 174 5.56 11.50 -16.37
CA VAL A 174 4.62 11.96 -17.41
C VAL A 174 3.22 11.57 -16.98
N LYS A 175 2.31 12.54 -17.04
CA LYS A 175 0.90 12.30 -16.74
C LYS A 175 0.26 11.55 -17.92
N THR A 176 -0.35 10.42 -17.61
CA THR A 176 -1.28 9.72 -18.52
C THR A 176 -2.70 9.92 -18.03
N ASN A 177 -3.69 9.38 -18.73
CA ASN A 177 -5.10 9.50 -18.32
C ASN A 177 -5.36 8.98 -16.88
N SER A 178 -4.60 7.99 -16.42
CA SER A 178 -4.84 7.31 -15.14
C SER A 178 -3.67 7.39 -14.16
N TYR A 179 -2.44 7.66 -14.63
CA TYR A 179 -1.23 7.55 -13.83
C TYR A 179 -0.22 8.65 -14.12
N LEU A 180 0.63 8.94 -13.12
CA LEU A 180 1.93 9.57 -13.33
C LEU A 180 2.95 8.45 -13.55
N VAL A 181 3.43 8.28 -14.75
CA VAL A 181 4.33 7.19 -15.14
C VAL A 181 5.77 7.68 -15.11
N THR A 182 6.64 6.93 -14.47
CA THR A 182 8.09 7.18 -14.47
C THR A 182 8.67 6.85 -15.84
N LYS A 183 9.43 7.79 -16.42
CA LYS A 183 10.15 7.60 -17.68
C LYS A 183 11.59 7.14 -17.45
N ASN A 184 12.19 6.58 -18.50
CA ASN A 184 13.61 6.17 -18.52
C ASN A 184 13.97 5.19 -17.40
N VAL A 185 13.10 4.21 -17.18
CA VAL A 185 13.31 3.11 -16.25
C VAL A 185 14.16 2.04 -16.93
N ASP A 186 15.29 1.69 -16.33
CA ASP A 186 16.09 0.53 -16.78
C ASP A 186 15.42 -0.77 -16.32
N GLU A 187 14.61 -1.35 -17.20
CA GLU A 187 13.86 -2.56 -16.91
C GLU A 187 14.76 -3.81 -16.74
N ASN A 188 16.01 -3.78 -17.18
CA ASN A 188 16.95 -4.87 -16.94
C ASN A 188 17.30 -5.03 -15.46
N LYS A 189 17.15 -3.96 -14.66
CA LYS A 189 17.33 -3.97 -13.21
C LYS A 189 16.09 -4.39 -12.43
N ARG A 190 15.03 -4.77 -13.13
CA ARG A 190 13.77 -5.12 -12.52
C ARG A 190 13.88 -6.37 -11.65
N VAL A 191 13.34 -6.27 -10.44
CA VAL A 191 13.16 -7.37 -9.50
C VAL A 191 11.68 -7.55 -9.23
N SER A 192 11.11 -8.69 -9.64
CA SER A 192 9.75 -9.11 -9.27
C SER A 192 9.80 -9.84 -7.93
N VAL A 193 8.95 -9.45 -6.99
CA VAL A 193 8.92 -10.06 -5.66
C VAL A 193 7.65 -10.87 -5.49
N GLU A 194 7.82 -12.19 -5.43
CA GLU A 194 6.75 -13.12 -5.07
C GLU A 194 6.62 -13.20 -3.55
N THR A 195 5.40 -13.39 -3.05
CA THR A 195 5.11 -13.43 -1.62
C THR A 195 4.15 -14.56 -1.28
N GLU A 196 4.31 -15.12 -0.11
CA GLU A 196 3.31 -16.02 0.49
C GLU A 196 2.27 -15.21 1.29
N LYS A 197 1.14 -15.83 1.58
CA LYS A 197 0.12 -15.24 2.45
C LYS A 197 0.69 -14.94 3.83
N GLY A 198 0.58 -13.69 4.28
CA GLY A 198 1.11 -13.22 5.56
C GLY A 198 2.49 -12.57 5.48
N ASP A 199 3.13 -12.61 4.31
CA ASP A 199 4.34 -11.84 4.06
C ASP A 199 4.04 -10.36 3.94
N ILE A 200 5.05 -9.54 4.22
CA ILE A 200 5.00 -8.08 4.09
C ILE A 200 6.10 -7.61 3.15
N LEU A 201 5.73 -6.84 2.13
CA LEU A 201 6.66 -5.99 1.41
C LEU A 201 6.73 -4.62 2.07
N ILE A 202 7.93 -4.16 2.36
CA ILE A 202 8.22 -2.85 2.91
C ILE A 202 8.91 -2.05 1.82
N HIS A 203 8.40 -0.87 1.48
CA HIS A 203 9.05 -0.06 0.45
C HIS A 203 8.97 1.44 0.72
N HIS A 204 10.00 2.13 0.26
CA HIS A 204 10.15 3.58 0.34
C HIS A 204 9.25 4.27 -0.70
N SER A 205 8.65 5.42 -0.35
CA SER A 205 7.76 6.18 -1.25
C SER A 205 8.40 6.62 -2.57
N MET A 206 9.72 6.72 -2.59
CA MET A 206 10.47 7.11 -3.78
C MET A 206 11.01 5.93 -4.60
N ILE A 207 10.75 4.68 -4.20
CA ILE A 207 11.18 3.54 -5.02
C ILE A 207 10.37 3.49 -6.32
N VAL A 208 11.04 3.34 -7.45
CA VAL A 208 10.35 3.05 -8.72
C VAL A 208 9.80 1.64 -8.65
N HIS A 209 8.48 1.53 -8.71
CA HIS A 209 7.79 0.27 -8.62
C HIS A 209 6.58 0.20 -9.55
N GLY A 210 6.11 -0.98 -9.75
CA GLY A 210 4.92 -1.29 -10.52
C GLY A 210 4.40 -2.67 -10.15
N SER A 211 3.46 -3.21 -10.89
CA SER A 211 3.03 -4.59 -10.70
C SER A 211 2.62 -5.22 -12.01
N GLU A 212 2.85 -6.53 -12.10
CA GLU A 212 2.39 -7.32 -13.22
C GLU A 212 0.88 -7.39 -13.30
N GLU A 213 0.39 -7.80 -14.45
CA GLU A 213 -1.00 -8.18 -14.65
C GLU A 213 -1.31 -9.47 -13.89
N ASN A 214 -2.56 -9.62 -13.42
CA ASN A 214 -3.06 -10.89 -12.92
C ASN A 214 -3.70 -11.67 -14.07
N ILE A 215 -3.00 -12.62 -14.64
CA ILE A 215 -3.49 -13.49 -15.71
C ILE A 215 -4.14 -14.78 -15.18
N LEU A 216 -4.19 -14.94 -13.85
CA LEU A 216 -4.86 -16.06 -13.20
C LEU A 216 -6.34 -15.75 -12.96
N ARG A 217 -7.18 -16.78 -12.95
CA ARG A 217 -8.61 -16.63 -12.63
C ARG A 217 -8.90 -16.34 -11.15
N LYS A 218 -7.89 -16.49 -10.26
CA LYS A 218 -8.01 -16.28 -8.82
C LYS A 218 -7.76 -14.81 -8.45
N SER A 219 -8.63 -14.26 -7.64
CA SER A 219 -8.43 -12.91 -7.09
C SER A 219 -7.24 -12.87 -6.14
N ARG A 220 -6.52 -11.74 -6.15
CA ARG A 220 -5.38 -11.47 -5.29
C ARG A 220 -5.62 -10.16 -4.54
N PHE A 221 -5.55 -10.23 -3.22
CA PHE A 221 -5.79 -9.12 -2.31
C PHE A 221 -4.50 -8.70 -1.60
N ALA A 222 -4.34 -7.41 -1.45
CA ALA A 222 -3.30 -6.82 -0.60
C ALA A 222 -3.88 -5.66 0.18
N LEU A 223 -3.33 -5.43 1.38
CA LEU A 223 -3.65 -4.29 2.23
C LEU A 223 -2.37 -3.48 2.46
N ILE A 224 -2.46 -2.17 2.28
CA ILE A 224 -1.31 -1.29 2.32
C ILE A 224 -1.56 -0.19 3.35
N PHE A 225 -0.57 0.02 4.22
CA PHE A 225 -0.50 1.13 5.14
C PHE A 225 0.76 1.94 4.85
N THR A 226 0.61 3.24 4.65
CA THR A 226 1.74 4.14 4.48
C THR A 226 1.93 4.98 5.72
N TYR A 227 3.15 4.98 6.23
CA TYR A 227 3.56 5.73 7.42
C TYR A 227 4.54 6.82 7.06
N GLN A 228 4.54 7.88 7.86
CA GLN A 228 5.49 8.98 7.78
C GLN A 228 6.01 9.33 9.17
N PRO A 229 7.18 10.00 9.29
CA PRO A 229 7.67 10.51 10.57
C PRO A 229 6.64 11.40 11.26
N SER A 230 6.64 11.43 12.58
CA SER A 230 5.65 12.17 13.38
C SER A 230 5.70 13.68 13.14
N ILE A 231 6.86 14.20 12.80
CA ILE A 231 7.08 15.62 12.49
C ILE A 231 6.39 16.05 11.18
N ASP A 232 6.19 15.13 10.24
CA ASP A 232 5.45 15.43 9.00
C ASP A 232 3.94 15.40 9.27
N VAL A 233 3.33 16.56 9.34
CA VAL A 233 1.88 16.73 9.55
C VAL A 233 1.07 16.73 8.26
N SER A 234 1.71 16.57 7.11
CA SER A 234 1.01 16.45 5.82
C SER A 234 0.03 15.29 5.86
N HIS A 235 -1.05 15.38 5.08
CA HIS A 235 -2.07 14.35 5.04
C HIS A 235 -2.47 14.02 3.60
N HIS A 236 -2.86 12.79 3.39
CA HIS A 236 -3.51 12.37 2.16
C HIS A 236 -4.93 12.96 2.09
N ARG A 237 -5.52 13.00 0.90
CA ARG A 237 -6.81 13.66 0.57
C ARG A 237 -7.98 13.37 1.51
N SER A 238 -7.93 12.30 2.28
CA SER A 238 -9.03 11.80 3.13
C SER A 238 -9.07 12.31 4.56
N GLY A 239 -8.16 13.20 4.95
CA GLY A 239 -8.15 13.75 6.30
C GLY A 239 -6.76 13.83 6.93
N SER A 240 -6.70 14.21 8.20
CA SER A 240 -5.45 14.33 8.95
C SER A 240 -4.75 12.97 9.11
N ALA A 241 -3.43 12.96 8.93
CA ALA A 241 -2.62 11.80 9.22
C ALA A 241 -2.70 11.46 10.72
N LYS A 242 -3.22 10.27 11.04
CA LYS A 242 -3.39 9.86 12.45
C LYS A 242 -2.06 9.50 13.09
N LEU A 243 -1.80 10.09 14.25
CA LEU A 243 -0.64 9.79 15.06
C LEU A 243 -0.74 8.38 15.64
N ILE A 244 0.33 7.62 15.55
CA ILE A 244 0.46 6.27 16.10
C ILE A 244 1.73 6.22 16.93
N GLN A 245 1.59 5.85 18.21
CA GLN A 245 2.71 5.65 19.11
C GLN A 245 3.11 4.18 19.09
N HIS A 246 4.40 3.92 18.91
CA HIS A 246 4.96 2.59 19.13
C HIS A 246 5.20 2.41 20.63
N LYS A 247 4.40 1.55 21.27
CA LYS A 247 4.59 1.20 22.70
C LYS A 247 5.74 0.20 22.81
N VAL A 248 6.88 0.68 23.21
CA VAL A 248 7.96 -0.19 23.70
C VAL A 248 7.53 -0.68 25.09
N LYS A 249 7.43 -1.98 25.31
CA LYS A 249 7.43 -2.52 26.68
C LYS A 249 8.88 -2.44 27.16
N ASN A 250 9.10 -1.68 28.22
CA ASN A 250 10.33 -1.75 29.01
C ASN A 250 10.52 -3.18 29.48
#